data_b8be861b004891e1de08bb91b84e105e
#
_entry.id   b8be861b004891e1de08bb91b84e105e
#
_cell.length_a   1.000
_cell.length_b   1.000
_cell.length_c   1.000
_cell.angle_alpha   90.00
_cell.angle_beta   90.00
_cell.angle_gamma   90.00
#
_symmetry.space_group_name_H-M   'P 1'
#
loop_
_entity.id
_entity.type
_entity.pdbx_description
1 polymer ?
#
loop_
_entity_poly.entity_id
_entity_poly.type
_entity_poly.pdbx_seq_one_letter_code
_entity_poly.pdbx_strand_id
1 'polypeptide(L)'
;MARYYFDVQDGAQSVRDDDGTDFDSLDAAVQAAARSAAEIGTDRLAKGDTRDVVIEVRDERGQRVCTVRASMEIEWHVSRSQGPHPWSA
;
A
#
# COMPACT_ATOMS: atom_id res chain seq x y z
N MET A 1 25.02 3.07 0.23
CA MET A 1 23.70 2.45 0.22
C MET A 1 23.29 2.10 1.63
N ALA A 2 22.02 2.27 1.93
CA ALA A 2 21.48 1.90 3.22
C ALA A 2 20.32 0.93 3.02
N ARG A 3 20.10 0.09 4.01
CA ARG A 3 19.02 -0.89 3.96
C ARG A 3 17.79 -0.34 4.64
N TYR A 4 16.64 -0.50 3.96
CA TYR A 4 15.34 -0.09 4.46
C TYR A 4 14.38 -1.27 4.44
N TYR A 5 13.42 -1.23 5.34
CA TYR A 5 12.45 -2.30 5.54
C TYR A 5 11.06 -1.74 5.35
N PHE A 6 10.24 -2.46 4.61
CA PHE A 6 8.87 -2.04 4.31
C PHE A 6 7.89 -2.96 5.02
N ASP A 7 7.22 -2.43 6.03
CA ASP A 7 6.14 -3.15 6.70
C ASP A 7 4.84 -2.73 6.05
N VAL A 8 4.14 -3.69 5.46
CA VAL A 8 2.95 -3.43 4.66
C VAL A 8 1.71 -3.78 5.46
N GLN A 9 0.78 -2.83 5.56
CA GLN A 9 -0.54 -3.05 6.10
C GLN A 9 -1.54 -2.89 4.97
N ASP A 10 -2.22 -3.95 4.63
CA ASP A 10 -3.08 -4.06 3.47
C ASP A 10 -4.42 -4.64 3.91
N GLY A 11 -5.36 -3.75 4.23
CA GLY A 11 -6.64 -4.16 4.78
C GLY A 11 -6.44 -4.83 6.15
N ALA A 12 -6.88 -6.08 6.26
CA ALA A 12 -6.75 -6.85 7.49
C ALA A 12 -5.39 -7.52 7.63
N GLN A 13 -4.57 -7.50 6.58
CA GLN A 13 -3.27 -8.17 6.58
C GLN A 13 -2.16 -7.20 6.96
N SER A 14 -1.20 -7.71 7.70
CA SER A 14 -0.01 -6.96 8.07
C SER A 14 1.20 -7.87 7.85
N VAL A 15 2.13 -7.40 7.04
CA VAL A 15 3.33 -8.16 6.70
C VAL A 15 4.55 -7.35 7.09
N ARG A 16 5.36 -7.91 7.96
CA ARG A 16 6.62 -7.29 8.36
C ARG A 16 7.72 -7.73 7.42
N ASP A 17 8.53 -6.78 7.00
CA ASP A 17 9.70 -7.06 6.17
C ASP A 17 10.88 -7.41 7.07
N ASP A 18 11.39 -8.63 6.94
CA ASP A 18 12.51 -9.09 7.75
C ASP A 18 13.85 -9.02 7.01
N ASP A 19 13.82 -8.87 5.69
CA ASP A 19 15.03 -8.92 4.88
C ASP A 19 15.53 -7.54 4.48
N GLY A 20 14.64 -6.65 4.18
CA GLY A 20 14.98 -5.31 3.72
C GLY A 20 15.52 -5.29 2.31
N THR A 21 15.80 -4.10 1.83
CA THR A 21 16.36 -3.84 0.51
C THR A 21 17.30 -2.65 0.59
N ASP A 22 18.39 -2.72 -0.11
CA ASP A 22 19.36 -1.62 -0.17
C ASP A 22 18.90 -0.57 -1.17
N PHE A 23 18.99 0.69 -0.78
CA PHE A 23 18.66 1.83 -1.63
C PHE A 23 19.76 2.87 -1.54
N ASP A 24 19.94 3.63 -2.59
CA ASP A 24 20.94 4.69 -2.65
C ASP A 24 20.62 5.84 -1.69
N SER A 25 19.34 6.06 -1.40
CA SER A 25 18.90 7.15 -0.55
C SER A 25 17.56 6.82 0.08
N LEU A 26 17.19 7.59 1.10
CA LEU A 26 15.86 7.51 1.68
C LEU A 26 14.79 7.86 0.64
N ASP A 27 15.05 8.86 -0.20
CA ASP A 27 14.10 9.24 -1.24
C ASP A 27 13.84 8.08 -2.19
N ALA A 28 14.87 7.35 -2.59
CA ALA A 28 14.72 6.18 -3.44
C ALA A 28 13.87 5.10 -2.76
N ALA A 29 14.09 4.88 -1.48
CA ALA A 29 13.30 3.91 -0.71
C ALA A 29 11.84 4.33 -0.64
N VAL A 30 11.57 5.61 -0.40
CA VAL A 30 10.20 6.13 -0.32
C VAL A 30 9.50 6.03 -1.67
N GLN A 31 10.21 6.31 -2.78
CA GLN A 31 9.63 6.14 -4.11
C GLN A 31 9.24 4.70 -4.38
N ALA A 32 10.09 3.75 -3.97
CA ALA A 32 9.79 2.33 -4.12
C ALA A 32 8.58 1.92 -3.28
N ALA A 33 8.50 2.42 -2.04
CA ALA A 33 7.35 2.16 -1.17
C ALA A 33 6.06 2.74 -1.76
N ALA A 34 6.13 3.96 -2.31
CA ALA A 34 4.97 4.60 -2.92
C ALA A 34 4.48 3.82 -4.15
N ARG A 35 5.40 3.32 -4.96
CA ARG A 35 5.06 2.48 -6.11
C ARG A 35 4.36 1.20 -5.66
N SER A 36 4.91 0.55 -4.64
CA SER A 36 4.32 -0.68 -4.10
C SER A 36 2.92 -0.43 -3.53
N ALA A 37 2.74 0.65 -2.78
CA ALA A 37 1.44 1.01 -2.22
C ALA A 37 0.42 1.26 -3.34
N ALA A 38 0.84 1.95 -4.40
CA ALA A 38 -0.03 2.24 -5.54
C ALA A 38 -0.43 0.97 -6.28
N GLU A 39 0.49 0.05 -6.47
CA GLU A 39 0.21 -1.21 -7.14
C GLU A 39 -0.78 -2.07 -6.35
N ILE A 40 -0.55 -2.18 -5.05
CA ILE A 40 -1.47 -2.90 -4.15
C ILE A 40 -2.83 -2.22 -4.16
N GLY A 41 -2.83 -0.89 -4.05
CA GLY A 41 -4.06 -0.11 -4.03
C GLY A 41 -4.86 -0.25 -5.31
N THR A 42 -4.21 -0.24 -6.46
CA THR A 42 -4.86 -0.42 -7.75
C THR A 42 -5.56 -1.78 -7.82
N ASP A 43 -4.87 -2.83 -7.39
CA ASP A 43 -5.43 -4.18 -7.37
C ASP A 43 -6.63 -4.27 -6.42
N ARG A 44 -6.54 -3.67 -5.25
CA ARG A 44 -7.62 -3.67 -4.26
C ARG A 44 -8.82 -2.89 -4.75
N LEU A 45 -8.56 -1.71 -5.31
CA LEU A 45 -9.64 -0.86 -5.84
C LEU A 45 -10.41 -1.57 -6.95
N ALA A 46 -9.70 -2.28 -7.83
CA ALA A 46 -10.33 -3.05 -8.90
C ALA A 46 -11.26 -4.14 -8.36
N LYS A 47 -11.03 -4.61 -7.15
CA LYS A 47 -11.86 -5.61 -6.48
C LYS A 47 -12.94 -4.97 -5.60
N GLY A 48 -13.04 -3.66 -5.60
CA GLY A 48 -14.01 -2.94 -4.79
C GLY A 48 -13.59 -2.74 -3.34
N ASP A 49 -12.34 -3.04 -3.00
CA ASP A 49 -11.81 -2.84 -1.66
C ASP A 49 -11.15 -1.47 -1.59
N THR A 50 -11.69 -0.60 -0.76
CA THR A 50 -11.23 0.79 -0.63
C THR A 50 -10.47 1.05 0.67
N ARG A 51 -10.07 0.00 1.37
CA ARG A 51 -9.27 0.17 2.58
C ARG A 51 -7.88 0.66 2.22
N ASP A 52 -7.34 1.52 3.06
CA ASP A 52 -6.03 2.09 2.83
C ASP A 52 -4.94 1.02 2.78
N VAL A 53 -3.95 1.29 1.95
CA VAL A 53 -2.70 0.52 1.96
C VAL A 53 -1.65 1.40 2.60
N VAL A 54 -1.01 0.91 3.64
CA VAL A 54 -0.02 1.66 4.40
C VAL A 54 1.30 0.90 4.38
N ILE A 55 2.38 1.59 4.03
CA ILE A 55 3.73 1.03 4.10
C ILE A 55 4.54 1.89 5.05
N GLU A 56 5.01 1.27 6.14
CA GLU A 56 5.93 1.89 7.06
C GLU A 56 7.34 1.58 6.61
N VAL A 57 8.13 2.61 6.35
CA VAL A 57 9.53 2.46 5.97
C VAL A 57 10.38 2.60 7.23
N ARG A 58 11.14 1.55 7.55
CA ARG A 58 12.06 1.52 8.70
C ARG A 58 13.50 1.54 8.21
N ASP A 59 14.37 2.13 9.01
CA ASP A 59 15.81 2.09 8.76
C ASP A 59 16.45 0.87 9.43
N GLU A 60 17.77 0.76 9.34
CA GLU A 60 18.52 -0.35 9.91
C GLU A 60 18.49 -0.38 11.43
N ARG A 61 18.12 0.73 12.06
CA ARG A 61 17.98 0.82 13.53
C ARG A 61 16.59 0.42 13.99
N GLY A 62 15.70 0.08 13.05
CA GLY A 62 14.33 -0.24 13.37
C GLY A 62 13.43 0.97 13.56
N GLN A 63 13.92 2.17 13.28
CA GLN A 63 13.12 3.39 13.41
C GLN A 63 12.29 3.61 12.15
N ARG A 64 11.03 3.97 12.34
CA ARG A 64 10.18 4.39 11.23
C ARG A 64 10.65 5.76 10.75
N VAL A 65 10.97 5.85 9.49
CA VAL A 65 11.48 7.08 8.88
C VAL A 65 10.49 7.70 7.91
N CYS A 66 9.50 6.92 7.46
CA CYS A 66 8.46 7.41 6.57
C CYS A 66 7.25 6.50 6.60
N THR A 67 6.07 7.07 6.48
CA THR A 67 4.83 6.33 6.28
C THR A 67 4.27 6.72 4.92
N VAL A 68 4.03 5.73 4.08
CA VAL A 68 3.41 5.92 2.77
C VAL A 68 2.01 5.33 2.83
N ARG A 69 1.02 6.10 2.39
CA ARG A 69 -0.37 5.68 2.43
C ARG A 69 -1.03 5.89 1.08
N ALA A 70 -1.65 4.86 0.56
CA ALA A 70 -2.52 4.96 -0.60
C ALA A 70 -3.97 4.89 -0.11
N SER A 71 -4.74 5.92 -0.42
CA SER A 71 -6.15 6.01 -0.04
C SER A 71 -6.99 5.98 -1.29
N MET A 72 -8.10 5.26 -1.23
CA MET A 72 -8.96 5.04 -2.38
C MET A 72 -10.41 5.24 -2.00
N GLU A 73 -11.21 5.64 -2.98
CA GLU A 73 -12.63 5.87 -2.74
C GLU A 73 -13.43 5.44 -3.96
N ILE A 74 -14.59 4.83 -3.70
CA ILE A 74 -15.59 4.58 -4.72
C ILE A 74 -16.86 5.28 -4.27
N GLU A 75 -17.36 6.19 -5.10
CA GLU A 75 -18.57 6.91 -4.80
C GLU A 75 -19.71 6.42 -5.70
N TRP A 76 -20.78 5.93 -5.09
CA TRP A 76 -21.91 5.38 -5.81
C TRP A 76 -22.98 6.45 -5.97
N HIS A 77 -23.44 6.67 -7.21
CA HIS A 77 -24.47 7.66 -7.52
C HIS A 77 -25.83 7.03 -7.78
N VAL A 78 -25.92 5.71 -7.65
CA VAL A 78 -27.17 4.96 -7.82
C VAL A 78 -27.31 4.01 -6.65
N SER A 79 -28.56 3.60 -6.36
CA SER A 79 -28.78 2.58 -5.35
C SER A 79 -28.14 1.29 -5.79
N ARG A 80 -27.27 0.76 -4.95
CA ARG A 80 -26.59 -0.48 -5.23
C ARG A 80 -27.39 -1.62 -4.66
N SER A 81 -28.00 -2.40 -5.54
CA SER A 81 -28.74 -3.58 -5.13
C SER A 81 -27.81 -4.77 -5.02
N GLN A 82 -28.33 -5.87 -4.51
CA GLN A 82 -27.65 -7.16 -4.54
C GLN A 82 -27.44 -7.57 -5.99
N GLY A 83 -26.27 -8.06 -6.29
CA GLY A 83 -25.97 -8.53 -7.63
C GLY A 83 -24.54 -8.24 -8.04
N PRO A 84 -24.20 -8.51 -9.30
CA PRO A 84 -22.86 -8.29 -9.79
C PRO A 84 -22.48 -6.84 -9.72
N HIS A 85 -21.20 -6.60 -9.54
CA HIS A 85 -20.62 -5.28 -9.58
C HIS A 85 -20.83 -4.68 -10.97
N PRO A 86 -21.03 -3.35 -11.11
CA PRO A 86 -21.23 -2.74 -12.44
C PRO A 86 -20.13 -3.02 -13.43
N TRP A 87 -18.92 -3.23 -12.98
CA TRP A 87 -17.79 -3.55 -13.86
C TRP A 87 -17.42 -5.03 -13.86
N SER A 88 -18.27 -5.88 -13.32
CA SER A 88 -18.13 -7.34 -13.39
C SER A 88 -19.03 -7.81 -14.50
N ALA A 89 -18.49 -8.23 -15.56
CA ALA A 89 -19.29 -8.71 -16.68
C ALA A 89 -19.55 -10.20 -16.58
#